data_21559a2b536ce0095eded878599d8750
#
_entry.id   21559a2b536ce0095eded878599d8750
#
_cell.length_a   1.000
_cell.length_b   1.000
_cell.length_c   1.000
_cell.angle_alpha   90.00
_cell.angle_beta   90.00
_cell.angle_gamma   90.00
#
_symmetry.space_group_name_H-M   'P 1'
#
loop_
_entity.id
_entity.type
_entity.pdbx_description
1 polymer ?
#
loop_
_entity_poly.entity_id
_entity_poly.type
_entity_poly.pdbx_seq_one_letter_code
_entity_poly.pdbx_strand_id
1 'polypeptide(L)'
;MLKQEKCKKENIIKKLKKQNGSITLFVLIALLFFLILAFSAYVASTSKLQAQEKQYSKIKSNYENSYTDDDIKNEYLENTVIKRATAAMPEGASIDPTTNENTGIVMIDSNQNEWVWIEVPPTVFTTAKNSTDYDNIKADLIAYAKDYRSDDCTDAWYSGCGLTQEEYTTKYQTMLSSIYTNKGFYVGRYEAGIEGSDINTSLARYERKEITNSSPKAVIRKDMIPYNFVTCSDAQQLATGMSTGNKTSSLLFGIQWDLVCKFLEVKGNWDTTTNTAQYYIKENSTSWGNYSNSSITLVRGKYNISPNSSSSTWVSFNKNTENYVTNFITETNKSMLLTTGASENTNKMNIYDLAGNEYEWTLEKNSNTDNSCSGRGGSHYSTGFDYPVSHRYDSPTTNRGNSIGLRVSLY
;
A
#
# COMPACT_ATOMS: atom_id res chain seq x y z
N MET A 1 51.95 60.54 15.50
CA MET A 1 51.65 59.17 14.99
C MET A 1 51.13 58.22 16.10
N LEU A 2 51.82 58.09 17.22
CA LEU A 2 51.45 57.12 18.30
C LEU A 2 50.06 57.28 18.95
N LYS A 3 49.52 58.52 19.00
CA LYS A 3 48.15 58.75 19.56
C LYS A 3 47.00 58.31 18.64
N GLN A 4 47.19 58.34 17.33
CA GLN A 4 46.20 57.91 16.34
C GLN A 4 46.10 56.37 16.25
N GLU A 5 47.21 55.66 16.40
CA GLU A 5 47.24 54.21 16.42
C GLU A 5 46.56 53.62 17.69
N LYS A 6 46.78 54.28 18.83
CA LYS A 6 46.14 53.87 20.09
C LYS A 6 44.61 53.99 20.01
N CYS A 7 44.13 55.10 19.43
CA CYS A 7 42.68 55.33 19.26
C CYS A 7 42.04 54.36 18.25
N LYS A 8 42.78 53.98 17.19
CA LYS A 8 42.31 52.92 16.24
C LYS A 8 42.23 51.54 16.88
N LYS A 9 43.22 51.16 17.70
CA LYS A 9 43.22 49.88 18.44
C LYS A 9 42.08 49.81 19.44
N GLU A 10 41.82 50.87 20.20
CA GLU A 10 40.71 50.91 21.18
C GLU A 10 39.33 50.83 20.47
N ASN A 11 39.16 51.44 19.34
CA ASN A 11 37.92 51.33 18.56
C ASN A 11 37.70 49.94 17.95
N ILE A 12 38.76 49.27 17.53
CA ILE A 12 38.68 47.88 17.03
C ILE A 12 38.31 46.93 18.19
N ILE A 13 38.92 47.10 19.37
CA ILE A 13 38.61 46.28 20.57
C ILE A 13 37.17 46.50 21.03
N LYS A 14 36.65 47.74 21.00
CA LYS A 14 35.26 48.05 21.29
C LYS A 14 34.29 47.42 20.28
N LYS A 15 34.64 47.42 19.00
CA LYS A 15 33.84 46.80 17.94
C LYS A 15 33.81 45.27 18.06
N LEU A 16 34.94 44.63 18.39
CA LEU A 16 35.04 43.19 18.62
C LEU A 16 34.26 42.76 19.91
N LYS A 17 34.34 43.54 21.01
CA LYS A 17 33.55 43.27 22.20
C LYS A 17 32.02 43.38 21.94
N LYS A 18 31.60 44.33 21.11
CA LYS A 18 30.21 44.49 20.71
C LYS A 18 29.71 43.34 19.80
N GLN A 19 30.59 42.82 18.91
CA GLN A 19 30.28 41.66 18.08
C GLN A 19 30.20 40.37 18.88
N ASN A 20 31.12 40.15 19.83
CA ASN A 20 31.07 38.96 20.71
C ASN A 20 29.83 38.94 21.59
N GLY A 21 29.38 40.10 22.09
CA GLY A 21 28.14 40.22 22.85
C GLY A 21 26.90 39.86 22.01
N SER A 22 26.89 40.25 20.72
CA SER A 22 25.79 39.93 19.79
C SER A 22 25.74 38.43 19.44
N ILE A 23 26.90 37.80 19.24
CA ILE A 23 26.99 36.35 18.98
C ILE A 23 26.57 35.55 20.19
N THR A 24 26.99 35.95 21.40
CA THR A 24 26.58 35.28 22.64
C THR A 24 25.08 35.40 22.88
N LEU A 25 24.47 36.55 22.59
CA LEU A 25 23.03 36.74 22.66
C LEU A 25 22.29 35.88 21.66
N PHE A 26 22.78 35.77 20.41
CA PHE A 26 22.18 34.93 19.40
C PHE A 26 22.22 33.44 19.77
N VAL A 27 23.34 32.95 20.27
CA VAL A 27 23.49 31.58 20.78
C VAL A 27 22.56 31.32 21.95
N LEU A 28 22.41 32.26 22.87
CA LEU A 28 21.47 32.16 23.99
C LEU A 28 20.01 32.08 23.53
N ILE A 29 19.61 32.87 22.54
CA ILE A 29 18.27 32.85 21.95
C ILE A 29 18.02 31.51 21.22
N ALA A 30 19.01 31.03 20.48
CA ALA A 30 18.89 29.73 19.78
C ALA A 30 18.76 28.57 20.79
N LEU A 31 19.54 28.56 21.87
CA LEU A 31 19.43 27.57 22.93
C LEU A 31 18.07 27.62 23.63
N LEU A 32 17.56 28.82 23.90
CA LEU A 32 16.22 29.00 24.48
C LEU A 32 15.13 28.47 23.58
N PHE A 33 15.24 28.69 22.26
CA PHE A 33 14.31 28.20 21.28
C PHE A 33 14.31 26.67 21.23
N PHE A 34 15.48 26.03 21.23
CA PHE A 34 15.59 24.56 21.28
C PHE A 34 15.06 23.98 22.59
N LEU A 35 15.26 24.64 23.70
CA LEU A 35 14.70 24.25 25.01
C LEU A 35 13.16 24.31 24.99
N ILE A 36 12.58 25.35 24.40
CA ILE A 36 11.12 25.48 24.26
C ILE A 36 10.57 24.38 23.36
N LEU A 37 11.23 24.06 22.22
CA LEU A 37 10.82 22.96 21.35
C LEU A 37 10.90 21.61 22.04
N ALA A 38 11.99 21.32 22.75
CA ALA A 38 12.15 20.09 23.52
C ALA A 38 11.10 19.95 24.62
N PHE A 39 10.81 21.06 25.34
CA PHE A 39 9.78 21.07 26.36
C PHE A 39 8.38 20.89 25.78
N SER A 40 8.09 21.49 24.62
CA SER A 40 6.81 21.31 23.91
C SER A 40 6.61 19.86 23.46
N ALA A 41 7.66 19.21 22.92
CA ALA A 41 7.63 17.80 22.55
C ALA A 41 7.45 16.89 23.77
N TYR A 42 8.10 17.21 24.90
CA TYR A 42 7.93 16.49 26.17
C TYR A 42 6.49 16.60 26.68
N VAL A 43 5.92 17.81 26.70
CA VAL A 43 4.53 18.05 27.14
C VAL A 43 3.54 17.32 26.23
N ALA A 44 3.75 17.33 24.92
CA ALA A 44 2.89 16.58 23.98
C ALA A 44 2.96 15.06 24.22
N SER A 45 4.16 14.54 24.48
CA SER A 45 4.36 13.12 24.81
C SER A 45 3.69 12.73 26.13
N THR A 46 3.87 13.53 27.18
CA THR A 46 3.25 13.27 28.50
C THR A 46 1.73 13.41 28.45
N SER A 47 1.19 14.35 27.68
CA SER A 47 -0.27 14.49 27.48
C SER A 47 -0.87 13.27 26.78
N LYS A 48 -0.15 12.69 25.81
CA LYS A 48 -0.56 11.46 25.13
C LYS A 48 -0.56 10.25 26.08
N LEU A 49 0.47 10.14 26.92
CA LEU A 49 0.55 9.11 27.96
C LEU A 49 -0.60 9.24 28.98
N GLN A 50 -0.85 10.45 29.47
CA GLN A 50 -1.96 10.72 30.41
C GLN A 50 -3.33 10.43 29.79
N ALA A 51 -3.51 10.69 28.50
CA ALA A 51 -4.75 10.32 27.79
C ALA A 51 -4.93 8.80 27.72
N GLN A 52 -3.85 8.06 27.48
CA GLN A 52 -3.86 6.59 27.48
C GLN A 52 -4.14 6.03 28.88
N GLU A 53 -3.50 6.56 29.92
CA GLU A 53 -3.76 6.17 31.31
C GLU A 53 -5.21 6.47 31.75
N LYS A 54 -5.75 7.61 31.32
CA LYS A 54 -7.14 7.96 31.58
C LYS A 54 -8.12 7.06 30.85
N GLN A 55 -7.80 6.63 29.65
CA GLN A 55 -8.59 5.66 28.90
C GLN A 55 -8.54 4.27 29.54
N TYR A 56 -7.35 3.83 29.97
CA TYR A 56 -7.16 2.60 30.74
C TYR A 56 -7.91 2.61 32.07
N SER A 57 -7.81 3.70 32.83
CA SER A 57 -8.54 3.82 34.10
C SER A 57 -10.06 3.88 33.92
N LYS A 58 -10.55 4.43 32.83
CA LYS A 58 -11.99 4.43 32.49
C LYS A 58 -12.48 3.05 32.11
N ILE A 59 -11.68 2.28 31.37
CA ILE A 59 -11.97 0.87 31.06
C ILE A 59 -11.98 0.05 32.36
N LYS A 60 -10.95 0.22 33.19
CA LYS A 60 -10.84 -0.43 34.50
C LYS A 60 -12.03 -0.13 35.41
N SER A 61 -12.46 1.13 35.51
CA SER A 61 -13.61 1.50 36.37
C SER A 61 -14.95 0.93 35.89
N ASN A 62 -15.11 0.66 34.62
CA ASN A 62 -16.30 0.06 34.06
C ASN A 62 -16.40 -1.46 34.32
N TYR A 63 -15.29 -2.11 34.68
CA TYR A 63 -15.20 -3.56 34.88
C TYR A 63 -14.81 -4.00 36.29
N GLU A 64 -14.68 -3.05 37.25
CA GLU A 64 -14.13 -3.29 38.61
C GLU A 64 -14.82 -4.37 39.44
N ASN A 65 -15.95 -4.92 39.00
CA ASN A 65 -16.67 -5.95 39.75
C ASN A 65 -16.62 -7.37 39.17
N SER A 66 -15.91 -7.62 38.06
CA SER A 66 -15.94 -8.93 37.42
C SER A 66 -14.67 -9.39 36.69
N TYR A 67 -13.62 -8.55 36.58
CA TYR A 67 -12.40 -8.89 35.83
C TYR A 67 -11.14 -8.57 36.63
N THR A 68 -10.11 -9.41 36.45
CA THR A 68 -8.77 -9.16 37.01
C THR A 68 -8.02 -8.12 36.13
N ASP A 69 -6.94 -7.51 36.69
CA ASP A 69 -6.08 -6.60 35.92
C ASP A 69 -5.49 -7.24 34.66
N ASP A 70 -5.25 -8.56 34.70
CA ASP A 70 -4.77 -9.32 33.55
C ASP A 70 -5.87 -9.54 32.50
N ASP A 71 -7.12 -9.73 32.92
CA ASP A 71 -8.27 -9.83 32.00
C ASP A 71 -8.51 -8.53 31.26
N ILE A 72 -8.45 -7.38 31.97
CA ILE A 72 -8.61 -6.05 31.37
C ILE A 72 -7.45 -5.74 30.39
N LYS A 73 -6.23 -6.10 30.77
CA LYS A 73 -5.04 -5.94 29.92
C LYS A 73 -5.11 -6.84 28.68
N ASN A 74 -5.59 -8.08 28.85
CA ASN A 74 -5.77 -9.01 27.76
C ASN A 74 -6.87 -8.54 26.82
N GLU A 75 -8.03 -8.07 27.31
CA GLU A 75 -9.10 -7.50 26.48
C GLU A 75 -8.64 -6.22 25.73
N TYR A 76 -7.84 -5.36 26.36
CA TYR A 76 -7.22 -4.20 25.70
C TYR A 76 -6.24 -4.64 24.60
N LEU A 77 -5.39 -5.63 24.91
CA LEU A 77 -4.47 -6.22 23.92
C LEU A 77 -5.22 -6.99 22.82
N GLU A 78 -6.38 -7.57 23.11
CA GLU A 78 -7.25 -8.26 22.14
C GLU A 78 -7.81 -7.33 21.06
N ASN A 79 -8.02 -6.08 21.36
CA ASN A 79 -8.50 -5.06 20.45
C ASN A 79 -7.40 -4.31 19.68
N THR A 80 -6.14 -4.69 19.82
CA THR A 80 -5.06 -4.06 19.04
C THR A 80 -5.08 -4.51 17.58
N VAL A 81 -4.67 -3.62 16.67
CA VAL A 81 -4.60 -3.90 15.23
C VAL A 81 -3.74 -5.13 14.95
N ILE A 82 -2.58 -5.22 15.64
CA ILE A 82 -1.63 -6.32 15.42
C ILE A 82 -2.23 -7.67 15.87
N LYS A 83 -3.04 -7.70 16.92
CA LYS A 83 -3.68 -8.92 17.40
C LYS A 83 -4.76 -9.40 16.42
N ARG A 84 -5.54 -8.47 15.87
CA ARG A 84 -6.52 -8.79 14.81
C ARG A 84 -5.83 -9.31 13.54
N ALA A 85 -4.73 -8.66 13.12
CA ALA A 85 -3.92 -9.14 12.03
C ALA A 85 -3.42 -10.58 12.30
N THR A 86 -2.84 -10.82 13.48
CA THR A 86 -2.34 -12.16 13.88
C THR A 86 -3.44 -13.21 13.90
N ALA A 87 -4.62 -12.89 14.44
CA ALA A 87 -5.76 -13.81 14.46
C ALA A 87 -6.31 -14.17 13.06
N ALA A 88 -6.09 -13.28 12.10
CA ALA A 88 -6.50 -13.49 10.70
C ALA A 88 -5.46 -14.28 9.88
N MET A 89 -4.27 -14.57 10.41
CA MET A 89 -3.21 -15.29 9.67
C MET A 89 -3.59 -16.76 9.40
N PRO A 90 -3.08 -17.34 8.30
CA PRO A 90 -3.07 -18.77 8.11
C PRO A 90 -2.07 -19.45 9.07
N GLU A 91 -2.27 -20.73 9.29
CA GLU A 91 -1.33 -21.54 10.07
C GLU A 91 0.06 -21.53 9.43
N GLY A 92 1.10 -21.44 10.26
CA GLY A 92 2.51 -21.40 9.82
C GLY A 92 2.99 -20.04 9.30
N ALA A 93 2.14 -19.01 9.30
CA ALA A 93 2.54 -17.66 8.97
C ALA A 93 3.11 -16.90 10.19
N SER A 94 3.86 -15.84 9.94
CA SER A 94 4.43 -14.96 10.96
C SER A 94 4.34 -13.50 10.56
N ILE A 95 4.23 -12.60 11.55
CA ILE A 95 4.37 -11.16 11.31
C ILE A 95 5.86 -10.82 11.18
N ASP A 96 6.19 -9.98 10.21
CA ASP A 96 7.51 -9.35 10.12
C ASP A 96 7.69 -8.38 11.31
N PRO A 97 8.59 -8.67 12.25
CA PRO A 97 8.74 -7.88 13.47
C PRO A 97 9.25 -6.46 13.23
N THR A 98 9.72 -6.15 12.03
CA THR A 98 10.17 -4.80 11.65
C THR A 98 9.02 -3.89 11.23
N THR A 99 7.81 -4.42 11.13
CA THR A 99 6.60 -3.73 10.66
C THR A 99 5.58 -3.54 11.78
N ASN A 100 4.76 -2.51 11.67
CA ASN A 100 3.75 -2.17 12.67
C ASN A 100 2.56 -1.41 12.04
N GLU A 101 1.59 -1.01 12.85
CA GLU A 101 0.38 -0.30 12.39
C GLU A 101 0.64 1.07 11.73
N ASN A 102 1.80 1.69 11.97
CA ASN A 102 2.17 2.98 11.38
C ASN A 102 2.95 2.83 10.07
N THR A 103 3.53 1.66 9.83
CA THR A 103 4.30 1.36 8.61
C THR A 103 3.57 0.41 7.66
N GLY A 104 2.48 -0.22 8.13
CA GLY A 104 1.79 -1.32 7.46
C GLY A 104 2.32 -2.67 7.96
N ILE A 105 1.45 -3.43 8.65
CA ILE A 105 1.79 -4.75 9.21
C ILE A 105 1.96 -5.75 8.08
N VAL A 106 3.12 -6.39 8.01
CA VAL A 106 3.43 -7.42 7.01
C VAL A 106 3.40 -8.80 7.64
N MET A 107 2.68 -9.72 7.01
CA MET A 107 2.69 -11.15 7.29
C MET A 107 3.49 -11.87 6.21
N ILE A 108 4.25 -12.87 6.61
CA ILE A 108 4.96 -13.80 5.72
C ILE A 108 4.32 -15.18 5.89
N ASP A 109 3.78 -15.75 4.81
CA ASP A 109 3.17 -17.07 4.85
C ASP A 109 4.21 -18.21 4.73
N SER A 110 3.78 -19.47 4.91
CA SER A 110 4.64 -20.65 4.81
C SER A 110 5.31 -20.83 3.44
N ASN A 111 4.76 -20.19 2.40
CA ASN A 111 5.30 -20.19 1.03
C ASN A 111 6.22 -18.98 0.77
N GLN A 112 6.54 -18.20 1.79
CA GLN A 112 7.35 -16.97 1.72
C GLN A 112 6.70 -15.86 0.86
N ASN A 113 5.37 -15.83 0.74
CA ASN A 113 4.66 -14.69 0.19
C ASN A 113 4.48 -13.63 1.28
N GLU A 114 4.55 -12.37 0.89
CA GLU A 114 4.46 -11.22 1.78
C GLU A 114 3.10 -10.52 1.60
N TRP A 115 2.37 -10.34 2.69
CA TRP A 115 1.02 -9.81 2.72
C TRP A 115 0.93 -8.62 3.65
N VAL A 116 0.16 -7.60 3.29
CA VAL A 116 -0.08 -6.43 4.14
C VAL A 116 -1.49 -6.48 4.71
N TRP A 117 -1.59 -6.24 6.02
CA TRP A 117 -2.88 -6.14 6.71
C TRP A 117 -3.59 -4.83 6.37
N ILE A 118 -4.80 -4.95 5.88
CA ILE A 118 -5.72 -3.84 5.63
C ILE A 118 -6.74 -3.80 6.75
N GLU A 119 -6.57 -2.85 7.65
CA GLU A 119 -7.48 -2.67 8.78
C GLU A 119 -8.79 -2.02 8.32
N VAL A 120 -9.90 -2.58 8.77
CA VAL A 120 -11.22 -1.94 8.74
C VAL A 120 -11.62 -1.63 10.18
N PRO A 121 -11.73 -0.36 10.59
CA PRO A 121 -12.05 -0.02 11.97
C PRO A 121 -13.33 -0.69 12.44
N PRO A 122 -13.39 -1.25 13.67
CA PRO A 122 -14.62 -1.87 14.20
C PRO A 122 -15.84 -0.95 14.19
N THR A 123 -15.62 0.35 14.30
CA THR A 123 -16.66 1.39 14.26
C THR A 123 -17.35 1.54 12.92
N VAL A 124 -16.83 0.92 11.86
CA VAL A 124 -17.46 0.88 10.52
C VAL A 124 -18.77 0.09 10.57
N PHE A 125 -18.79 -1.00 11.33
CA PHE A 125 -19.93 -1.91 11.39
C PHE A 125 -21.01 -1.37 12.33
N THR A 126 -21.90 -0.53 11.79
CA THR A 126 -22.98 0.13 12.54
C THR A 126 -24.32 -0.57 12.37
N THR A 127 -24.53 -1.25 11.25
CA THR A 127 -25.79 -1.94 10.94
C THR A 127 -25.67 -3.46 10.98
N ALA A 128 -24.52 -4.02 10.60
CA ALA A 128 -24.25 -5.45 10.63
C ALA A 128 -24.24 -6.01 12.06
N LYS A 129 -24.96 -7.12 12.29
CA LYS A 129 -25.15 -7.72 13.62
C LYS A 129 -24.29 -8.96 13.85
N ASN A 130 -23.88 -9.66 12.81
CA ASN A 130 -23.07 -10.87 12.87
C ASN A 130 -22.35 -11.10 11.52
N SER A 131 -21.47 -12.09 11.46
CA SER A 131 -20.64 -12.39 10.29
C SER A 131 -21.40 -12.97 9.08
N THR A 132 -22.67 -13.31 9.21
CA THR A 132 -23.52 -13.81 8.11
C THR A 132 -24.54 -12.77 7.66
N ASP A 133 -24.53 -11.58 8.23
CA ASP A 133 -25.40 -10.45 7.86
C ASP A 133 -24.80 -9.70 6.65
N TYR A 134 -24.64 -10.42 5.54
CA TYR A 134 -23.85 -9.99 4.37
C TYR A 134 -24.33 -8.66 3.77
N ASP A 135 -25.63 -8.42 3.71
CA ASP A 135 -26.18 -7.19 3.13
C ASP A 135 -25.81 -5.96 3.98
N ASN A 136 -25.93 -6.08 5.30
CA ASN A 136 -25.56 -5.00 6.21
C ASN A 136 -24.04 -4.83 6.30
N ILE A 137 -23.25 -5.91 6.29
CA ILE A 137 -21.79 -5.84 6.21
C ILE A 137 -21.38 -5.08 4.93
N LYS A 138 -21.93 -5.47 3.79
CA LYS A 138 -21.69 -4.79 2.50
C LYS A 138 -22.06 -3.31 2.56
N ALA A 139 -23.24 -2.99 3.11
CA ALA A 139 -23.70 -1.60 3.23
C ALA A 139 -22.77 -0.75 4.12
N ASP A 140 -22.36 -1.27 5.26
CA ASP A 140 -21.42 -0.60 6.17
C ASP A 140 -20.06 -0.34 5.50
N LEU A 141 -19.52 -1.34 4.77
CA LEU A 141 -18.25 -1.20 4.04
C LEU A 141 -18.35 -0.18 2.89
N ILE A 142 -19.44 -0.21 2.11
CA ILE A 142 -19.71 0.76 1.04
C ILE A 142 -19.80 2.18 1.62
N ALA A 143 -20.51 2.37 2.73
CA ALA A 143 -20.63 3.65 3.39
C ALA A 143 -19.26 4.19 3.86
N TYR A 144 -18.39 3.31 4.38
CA TYR A 144 -17.04 3.67 4.81
C TYR A 144 -16.11 4.05 3.66
N ALA A 145 -16.16 3.31 2.55
CA ALA A 145 -15.32 3.56 1.38
C ALA A 145 -16.03 4.36 0.26
N LYS A 146 -17.13 5.05 0.56
CA LYS A 146 -18.01 5.71 -0.42
C LYS A 146 -17.28 6.62 -1.40
N ASP A 147 -16.23 7.31 -0.95
CA ASP A 147 -15.48 8.27 -1.76
C ASP A 147 -14.70 7.60 -2.91
N TYR A 148 -14.53 6.27 -2.84
CA TYR A 148 -13.86 5.45 -3.84
C TYR A 148 -14.79 4.54 -4.63
N ARG A 149 -16.08 4.48 -4.28
CA ARG A 149 -17.09 3.72 -5.04
C ARG A 149 -17.44 4.40 -6.35
N SER A 150 -17.95 3.61 -7.29
CA SER A 150 -18.51 4.09 -8.55
C SER A 150 -19.87 3.46 -8.78
N ASP A 151 -20.80 4.20 -9.32
CA ASP A 151 -22.12 3.70 -9.69
C ASP A 151 -22.06 2.81 -10.95
N ASP A 152 -20.99 2.95 -11.75
CA ASP A 152 -20.80 2.19 -12.99
C ASP A 152 -20.18 0.81 -12.75
N CYS A 153 -19.79 0.46 -11.51
CA CYS A 153 -19.09 -0.77 -11.19
C CYS A 153 -19.72 -1.46 -9.98
N THR A 154 -19.82 -2.78 -10.04
CA THR A 154 -20.47 -3.55 -8.99
C THR A 154 -19.69 -4.83 -8.66
N ASP A 155 -19.77 -5.24 -7.38
CA ASP A 155 -19.35 -6.56 -6.94
C ASP A 155 -20.46 -7.57 -7.24
N ALA A 156 -20.58 -7.97 -8.50
CA ALA A 156 -21.54 -8.96 -8.99
C ALA A 156 -20.85 -9.92 -9.97
N TRP A 157 -21.32 -11.15 -10.01
CA TRP A 157 -20.79 -12.13 -10.94
C TRP A 157 -20.92 -11.69 -12.39
N TYR A 158 -19.95 -12.03 -13.20
CA TYR A 158 -19.94 -11.84 -14.65
C TYR A 158 -19.19 -12.98 -15.34
N SER A 159 -19.60 -13.29 -16.57
CA SER A 159 -18.93 -14.31 -17.37
C SER A 159 -17.49 -13.89 -17.70
N GLY A 160 -16.55 -14.84 -17.58
CA GLY A 160 -15.13 -14.59 -17.86
C GLY A 160 -14.31 -14.12 -16.67
N CYS A 161 -14.92 -13.98 -15.46
CA CYS A 161 -14.16 -13.69 -14.24
C CYS A 161 -13.36 -14.91 -13.68
N GLY A 162 -13.47 -16.07 -14.33
CA GLY A 162 -12.79 -17.30 -13.91
C GLY A 162 -13.47 -18.07 -12.79
N LEU A 163 -14.71 -17.69 -12.43
CA LEU A 163 -15.54 -18.33 -11.39
C LEU A 163 -16.93 -18.62 -11.95
N THR A 164 -17.57 -19.68 -11.50
CA THR A 164 -19.02 -19.84 -11.61
C THR A 164 -19.73 -18.82 -10.72
N GLN A 165 -21.02 -18.60 -10.96
CA GLN A 165 -21.82 -17.70 -10.13
C GLN A 165 -21.88 -18.14 -8.66
N GLU A 166 -21.93 -19.45 -8.42
CA GLU A 166 -21.95 -20.03 -7.08
C GLU A 166 -20.60 -19.82 -6.37
N GLU A 167 -19.49 -20.09 -7.05
CA GLU A 167 -18.15 -19.87 -6.51
C GLU A 167 -17.90 -18.39 -6.20
N TYR A 168 -18.32 -17.49 -7.10
CA TYR A 168 -18.22 -16.04 -6.89
C TYR A 168 -19.01 -15.64 -5.63
N THR A 169 -20.25 -16.05 -5.52
CA THR A 169 -21.12 -15.73 -4.39
C THR A 169 -20.53 -16.24 -3.08
N THR A 170 -20.06 -17.50 -3.06
CA THR A 170 -19.43 -18.11 -1.90
C THR A 170 -18.16 -17.37 -1.47
N LYS A 171 -17.27 -17.05 -2.41
CA LYS A 171 -16.05 -16.30 -2.12
C LYS A 171 -16.37 -14.89 -1.61
N TYR A 172 -17.35 -14.21 -2.22
CA TYR A 172 -17.75 -12.87 -1.80
C TYR A 172 -18.31 -12.86 -0.37
N GLN A 173 -19.18 -13.80 -0.04
CA GLN A 173 -19.73 -13.97 1.31
C GLN A 173 -18.64 -14.33 2.33
N THR A 174 -17.73 -15.22 1.98
CA THR A 174 -16.57 -15.58 2.82
C THR A 174 -15.70 -14.35 3.11
N MET A 175 -15.42 -13.55 2.10
CA MET A 175 -14.67 -12.30 2.23
C MET A 175 -15.38 -11.31 3.17
N LEU A 176 -16.70 -11.07 2.98
CA LEU A 176 -17.48 -10.18 3.85
C LEU A 176 -17.47 -10.67 5.31
N SER A 177 -17.72 -11.97 5.51
CA SER A 177 -17.70 -12.61 6.84
C SER A 177 -16.32 -12.46 7.51
N SER A 178 -15.25 -12.69 6.75
CA SER A 178 -13.86 -12.57 7.25
C SER A 178 -13.54 -11.13 7.65
N ILE A 179 -13.89 -10.16 6.82
CA ILE A 179 -13.66 -8.73 7.13
C ILE A 179 -14.44 -8.31 8.37
N TYR A 180 -15.70 -8.75 8.49
CA TYR A 180 -16.51 -8.45 9.68
C TYR A 180 -15.90 -9.07 10.93
N THR A 181 -15.47 -10.34 10.88
CA THR A 181 -14.93 -11.07 12.03
C THR A 181 -13.58 -10.53 12.46
N ASN A 182 -12.65 -10.40 11.51
CA ASN A 182 -11.27 -10.04 11.79
C ASN A 182 -11.03 -8.52 11.82
N LYS A 183 -12.00 -7.73 11.35
CA LYS A 183 -11.88 -6.27 11.17
C LYS A 183 -10.76 -5.89 10.18
N GLY A 184 -10.64 -6.70 9.13
CA GLY A 184 -9.66 -6.49 8.06
C GLY A 184 -9.44 -7.74 7.21
N PHE A 185 -8.50 -7.63 6.30
CA PHE A 185 -8.06 -8.69 5.39
C PHE A 185 -6.60 -8.43 4.97
N TYR A 186 -5.98 -9.42 4.34
CA TYR A 186 -4.65 -9.26 3.78
C TYR A 186 -4.70 -8.98 2.28
N VAL A 187 -3.78 -8.14 1.81
CA VAL A 187 -3.53 -7.89 0.38
C VAL A 187 -2.05 -8.16 0.07
N GLY A 188 -1.75 -8.62 -1.12
CA GLY A 188 -0.37 -8.80 -1.55
C GLY A 188 0.46 -7.53 -1.37
N ARG A 189 1.61 -7.64 -0.68
CA ARG A 189 2.57 -6.54 -0.51
C ARG A 189 3.03 -5.98 -1.84
N TYR A 190 3.16 -6.87 -2.81
CA TYR A 190 3.55 -6.60 -4.20
C TYR A 190 2.45 -7.07 -5.17
N GLU A 191 2.51 -6.61 -6.40
CA GLU A 191 1.87 -7.30 -7.53
C GLU A 191 2.33 -8.75 -7.54
N ALA A 192 1.52 -9.66 -8.07
CA ALA A 192 1.96 -11.05 -8.22
C ALA A 192 3.07 -11.14 -9.27
N GLY A 193 4.16 -11.79 -8.90
CA GLY A 193 5.29 -12.06 -9.78
C GLY A 193 5.37 -13.52 -10.21
N ILE A 194 6.20 -13.80 -11.20
CA ILE A 194 6.47 -15.14 -11.72
C ILE A 194 7.52 -15.81 -10.82
N GLU A 195 7.20 -16.97 -10.24
CA GLU A 195 8.13 -17.71 -9.37
C GLU A 195 9.46 -18.01 -10.06
N GLY A 196 10.59 -17.69 -9.41
CA GLY A 196 11.96 -17.89 -9.91
C GLY A 196 12.43 -16.87 -10.95
N SER A 197 11.63 -15.84 -11.27
CA SER A 197 12.02 -14.79 -12.23
C SER A 197 13.00 -13.76 -11.68
N ASP A 198 13.23 -13.74 -10.37
CA ASP A 198 14.30 -12.95 -9.73
C ASP A 198 15.70 -13.35 -10.22
N ILE A 199 15.91 -14.63 -10.46
CA ILE A 199 17.18 -15.20 -10.94
C ILE A 199 17.14 -15.59 -12.43
N ASN A 200 15.97 -15.83 -13.02
CA ASN A 200 15.81 -16.31 -14.39
C ASN A 200 14.86 -15.47 -15.22
N THR A 201 15.39 -14.58 -16.05
CA THR A 201 14.62 -13.69 -16.91
C THR A 201 13.91 -14.39 -18.07
N SER A 202 14.25 -15.65 -18.39
CA SER A 202 13.55 -16.43 -19.42
C SER A 202 12.11 -16.80 -19.02
N LEU A 203 11.79 -16.67 -17.72
CA LEU A 203 10.42 -16.83 -17.22
C LEU A 203 9.52 -15.62 -17.51
N ALA A 204 10.07 -14.52 -17.99
CA ALA A 204 9.28 -13.36 -18.40
C ALA A 204 8.30 -13.74 -19.52
N ARG A 205 7.10 -13.16 -19.43
CA ARG A 205 6.05 -13.39 -20.44
C ARG A 205 6.10 -12.26 -21.47
N TYR A 206 6.23 -12.64 -22.73
CA TYR A 206 6.21 -11.74 -23.89
C TYR A 206 5.10 -12.08 -24.87
N GLU A 207 4.36 -13.15 -24.60
CA GLU A 207 3.33 -13.68 -25.48
C GLU A 207 2.04 -13.97 -24.70
N ARG A 208 0.92 -13.89 -25.40
CA ARG A 208 -0.42 -14.19 -24.89
C ARG A 208 -0.63 -15.70 -24.79
N LYS A 209 0.00 -16.35 -23.82
CA LYS A 209 -0.15 -17.78 -23.56
C LYS A 209 -1.15 -18.04 -22.44
N GLU A 210 -1.95 -19.06 -22.60
CA GLU A 210 -2.85 -19.54 -21.55
C GLU A 210 -2.06 -20.07 -20.34
N ILE A 211 -2.64 -19.91 -19.17
CA ILE A 211 -2.13 -20.52 -17.96
C ILE A 211 -2.53 -22.00 -17.95
N THR A 212 -1.57 -22.85 -17.70
CA THR A 212 -1.71 -24.29 -17.60
C THR A 212 -1.08 -24.79 -16.30
N ASN A 213 -1.28 -26.06 -15.96
CA ASN A 213 -0.66 -26.67 -14.78
C ASN A 213 0.89 -26.67 -14.84
N SER A 214 1.48 -26.50 -16.03
CA SER A 214 2.93 -26.38 -16.21
C SER A 214 3.43 -24.94 -16.21
N SER A 215 2.54 -23.96 -16.13
CA SER A 215 2.94 -22.54 -15.99
C SER A 215 3.58 -22.30 -14.62
N PRO A 216 4.57 -21.41 -14.53
CA PRO A 216 5.13 -20.99 -13.24
C PRO A 216 4.03 -20.52 -12.30
N LYS A 217 4.21 -20.73 -11.00
CA LYS A 217 3.28 -20.22 -9.97
C LYS A 217 3.38 -18.71 -9.85
N ALA A 218 2.30 -18.10 -9.43
CA ALA A 218 2.33 -16.72 -8.94
C ALA A 218 2.89 -16.69 -7.52
N VAL A 219 3.70 -15.66 -7.22
CA VAL A 219 4.25 -15.41 -5.88
C VAL A 219 4.15 -13.93 -5.54
N ILE A 220 4.05 -13.61 -4.26
CA ILE A 220 4.02 -12.23 -3.76
C ILE A 220 5.35 -11.97 -3.06
N ARG A 221 6.35 -11.62 -3.84
CA ARG A 221 7.71 -11.35 -3.37
C ARG A 221 8.30 -10.17 -4.13
N LYS A 222 9.30 -9.53 -3.55
CA LYS A 222 10.08 -8.48 -4.22
C LYS A 222 10.94 -9.04 -5.34
N ASP A 223 11.34 -8.17 -6.26
CA ASP A 223 12.29 -8.41 -7.33
C ASP A 223 11.82 -9.43 -8.40
N MET A 224 10.55 -9.85 -8.36
CA MET A 224 9.97 -10.74 -9.36
C MET A 224 9.56 -9.98 -10.63
N ILE A 225 9.62 -10.63 -11.78
CA ILE A 225 9.00 -10.12 -13.00
C ILE A 225 7.48 -10.23 -12.82
N PRO A 226 6.71 -9.13 -13.01
CA PRO A 226 5.25 -9.13 -12.84
C PRO A 226 4.57 -10.18 -13.71
N TYR A 227 3.53 -10.79 -13.19
CA TYR A 227 2.79 -11.86 -13.88
C TYR A 227 1.73 -11.27 -14.81
N ASN A 228 2.16 -10.78 -15.95
CA ASN A 228 1.32 -10.15 -16.99
C ASN A 228 0.93 -11.13 -18.12
N PHE A 229 0.35 -10.60 -19.19
CA PHE A 229 -0.18 -11.38 -20.34
C PHE A 229 -1.17 -12.47 -19.91
N VAL A 230 -1.97 -12.20 -18.90
CA VAL A 230 -3.02 -13.06 -18.36
C VAL A 230 -4.40 -12.48 -18.62
N THR A 231 -5.40 -13.32 -18.88
CA THR A 231 -6.81 -12.91 -18.87
C THR A 231 -7.30 -12.73 -17.43
N CYS A 232 -8.49 -12.14 -17.25
CA CYS A 232 -9.13 -12.08 -15.94
C CYS A 232 -9.30 -13.49 -15.33
N SER A 233 -9.72 -14.47 -16.13
CA SER A 233 -9.85 -15.87 -15.70
C SER A 233 -8.52 -16.51 -15.33
N ASP A 234 -7.46 -16.30 -16.14
CA ASP A 234 -6.11 -16.79 -15.80
C ASP A 234 -5.61 -16.17 -14.48
N ALA A 235 -5.81 -14.87 -14.30
CA ALA A 235 -5.43 -14.14 -13.10
C ALA A 235 -6.16 -14.68 -11.87
N GLN A 236 -7.47 -14.94 -11.99
CA GLN A 236 -8.27 -15.53 -10.91
C GLN A 236 -7.81 -16.96 -10.57
N GLN A 237 -7.45 -17.76 -11.58
CA GLN A 237 -6.91 -19.10 -11.36
C GLN A 237 -5.59 -19.03 -10.58
N LEU A 238 -4.66 -18.15 -10.98
CA LEU A 238 -3.39 -17.92 -10.28
C LEU A 238 -3.64 -17.45 -8.84
N ALA A 239 -4.54 -16.49 -8.66
CA ALA A 239 -4.89 -15.97 -7.35
C ALA A 239 -5.48 -17.06 -6.44
N THR A 240 -6.41 -17.88 -6.95
CA THR A 240 -6.99 -18.99 -6.17
C THR A 240 -5.94 -20.02 -5.75
N GLY A 241 -4.94 -20.26 -6.60
CA GLY A 241 -3.82 -21.16 -6.31
C GLY A 241 -2.91 -20.71 -5.15
N MET A 242 -3.08 -19.49 -4.65
CA MET A 242 -2.33 -18.94 -3.52
C MET A 242 -3.02 -19.11 -2.17
N SER A 243 -4.20 -19.78 -2.13
CA SER A 243 -4.87 -20.12 -0.87
C SER A 243 -3.94 -20.95 0.03
N THR A 244 -3.89 -20.61 1.31
CA THR A 244 -2.96 -21.22 2.26
C THR A 244 -3.65 -21.51 3.61
N GLY A 245 -3.41 -22.70 4.16
CA GLY A 245 -4.07 -23.16 5.37
C GLY A 245 -5.61 -23.14 5.22
N ASN A 246 -6.29 -22.49 6.13
CA ASN A 246 -7.75 -22.32 6.13
C ASN A 246 -8.20 -20.98 5.50
N LYS A 247 -7.30 -20.26 4.81
CA LYS A 247 -7.58 -18.96 4.21
C LYS A 247 -7.81 -19.08 2.72
N THR A 248 -8.81 -18.34 2.25
CA THR A 248 -9.18 -18.22 0.84
C THR A 248 -8.43 -17.06 0.20
N SER A 249 -7.88 -17.29 -0.99
CA SER A 249 -7.32 -16.22 -1.82
C SER A 249 -8.12 -16.04 -3.11
N SER A 250 -8.11 -14.82 -3.62
CA SER A 250 -8.72 -14.43 -4.89
C SER A 250 -8.12 -13.13 -5.41
N LEU A 251 -8.46 -12.74 -6.63
CA LEU A 251 -8.37 -11.34 -7.02
C LEU A 251 -9.17 -10.49 -6.04
N LEU A 252 -8.82 -9.22 -5.89
CA LEU A 252 -9.58 -8.29 -5.07
C LEU A 252 -10.99 -8.10 -5.65
N PHE A 253 -11.99 -8.10 -4.79
CA PHE A 253 -13.30 -7.54 -5.12
C PHE A 253 -13.20 -6.01 -5.19
N GLY A 254 -14.12 -5.36 -5.90
CA GLY A 254 -14.14 -3.91 -6.01
C GLY A 254 -14.15 -3.22 -4.66
N ILE A 255 -14.99 -3.71 -3.73
CA ILE A 255 -15.04 -3.19 -2.37
C ILE A 255 -13.70 -3.35 -1.62
N GLN A 256 -12.96 -4.43 -1.84
CA GLN A 256 -11.64 -4.60 -1.22
C GLN A 256 -10.63 -3.58 -1.74
N TRP A 257 -10.62 -3.31 -3.05
CA TRP A 257 -9.78 -2.26 -3.62
C TRP A 257 -10.09 -0.88 -3.03
N ASP A 258 -11.39 -0.56 -2.93
CA ASP A 258 -11.84 0.71 -2.36
C ASP A 258 -11.50 0.83 -0.88
N LEU A 259 -11.53 -0.29 -0.13
CA LEU A 259 -11.05 -0.35 1.26
C LEU A 259 -9.53 -0.16 1.36
N VAL A 260 -8.74 -0.68 0.41
CA VAL A 260 -7.29 -0.40 0.33
C VAL A 260 -7.06 1.10 0.09
N CYS A 261 -7.78 1.72 -0.86
CA CYS A 261 -7.71 3.16 -1.08
C CYS A 261 -8.06 3.95 0.19
N LYS A 262 -9.13 3.55 0.90
CA LYS A 262 -9.54 4.19 2.17
C LYS A 262 -8.52 3.99 3.29
N PHE A 263 -7.93 2.81 3.38
CA PHE A 263 -6.83 2.53 4.32
C PHE A 263 -5.62 3.43 4.04
N LEU A 264 -5.22 3.57 2.77
CA LEU A 264 -4.12 4.45 2.38
C LEU A 264 -4.45 5.93 2.60
N GLU A 265 -5.69 6.37 2.37
CA GLU A 265 -6.12 7.74 2.69
C GLU A 265 -5.87 8.06 4.17
N VAL A 266 -6.22 7.14 5.05
CA VAL A 266 -6.14 7.34 6.51
C VAL A 266 -4.73 7.15 7.06
N LYS A 267 -3.95 6.19 6.51
CA LYS A 267 -2.68 5.72 7.09
C LYS A 267 -1.45 6.04 6.23
N GLY A 268 -1.61 6.41 4.97
CA GLY A 268 -0.54 6.44 3.96
C GLY A 268 0.57 7.48 4.14
N ASN A 269 0.56 8.26 5.22
CA ASN A 269 1.56 9.29 5.52
C ASN A 269 1.82 10.23 4.32
N TRP A 270 0.77 10.93 3.90
CA TRP A 270 0.80 11.85 2.77
C TRP A 270 1.37 13.21 3.17
N ASP A 271 2.09 13.84 2.24
CA ASP A 271 2.37 15.28 2.34
C ASP A 271 1.10 16.07 2.00
N THR A 272 0.40 16.51 3.03
CA THR A 272 -0.86 17.25 2.89
C THR A 272 -0.68 18.77 2.93
N THR A 273 0.54 19.26 2.72
CA THR A 273 0.80 20.71 2.70
C THR A 273 0.18 21.41 1.49
N THR A 274 0.08 20.71 0.36
CA THR A 274 -0.47 21.25 -0.90
C THR A 274 -1.75 20.57 -1.34
N ASN A 275 -1.90 19.27 -1.10
CA ASN A 275 -3.04 18.47 -1.56
C ASN A 275 -3.52 17.53 -0.45
N THR A 276 -4.76 17.08 -0.54
CA THR A 276 -5.32 16.09 0.39
C THR A 276 -4.80 14.68 0.08
N ALA A 277 -4.92 13.76 1.03
CA ALA A 277 -4.65 12.34 0.77
C ALA A 277 -5.52 11.78 -0.37
N GLN A 278 -6.79 12.20 -0.44
CA GLN A 278 -7.70 11.84 -1.53
C GLN A 278 -7.21 12.29 -2.90
N TYR A 279 -6.59 13.47 -3.02
CA TYR A 279 -6.03 13.95 -4.28
C TYR A 279 -5.02 12.95 -4.85
N TYR A 280 -4.08 12.46 -4.02
CA TYR A 280 -3.06 11.51 -4.46
C TYR A 280 -3.62 10.15 -4.86
N ILE A 281 -4.80 9.78 -4.37
CA ILE A 281 -5.45 8.48 -4.63
C ILE A 281 -6.46 8.58 -5.79
N LYS A 282 -7.22 9.69 -5.89
CA LYS A 282 -8.34 9.84 -6.84
C LYS A 282 -8.03 10.66 -8.06
N GLU A 283 -7.13 11.65 -7.94
CA GLU A 283 -6.95 12.63 -8.99
C GLU A 283 -5.56 12.58 -9.62
N ASN A 284 -4.51 12.33 -8.84
CA ASN A 284 -3.16 12.28 -9.38
C ASN A 284 -2.21 11.42 -8.56
N SER A 285 -1.97 10.20 -9.00
CA SER A 285 -1.04 9.25 -8.38
C SER A 285 0.40 9.32 -8.94
N THR A 286 0.71 10.26 -9.84
CA THR A 286 2.01 10.37 -10.52
C THR A 286 3.20 10.40 -9.55
N SER A 287 3.06 11.06 -8.40
CA SER A 287 4.17 11.29 -7.47
C SER A 287 4.61 10.06 -6.68
N TRP A 288 3.80 8.98 -6.69
CA TRP A 288 4.05 7.79 -5.89
C TRP A 288 3.79 6.47 -6.63
N GLY A 289 3.61 6.51 -7.95
CA GLY A 289 3.37 5.35 -8.79
C GLY A 289 4.33 5.27 -9.97
N ASN A 290 4.44 4.09 -10.58
CA ASN A 290 5.19 3.89 -11.81
C ASN A 290 4.30 4.15 -13.03
N TYR A 291 4.21 5.40 -13.45
CA TYR A 291 3.44 5.87 -14.61
C TYR A 291 4.36 6.42 -15.70
N SER A 292 3.84 6.59 -16.91
CA SER A 292 4.59 7.16 -18.05
C SER A 292 5.09 8.60 -17.80
N ASN A 293 4.46 9.31 -16.88
CA ASN A 293 4.81 10.69 -16.49
C ASN A 293 5.40 10.81 -15.08
N SER A 294 5.74 9.68 -14.44
CA SER A 294 6.34 9.66 -13.11
C SER A 294 7.87 9.85 -13.16
N SER A 295 8.42 10.37 -12.09
CA SER A 295 9.85 10.37 -11.82
C SER A 295 10.11 9.44 -10.63
N ILE A 296 10.63 8.24 -10.88
CA ILE A 296 10.90 7.23 -9.86
C ILE A 296 12.36 6.84 -9.84
N THR A 297 12.84 6.47 -8.64
CA THR A 297 14.20 6.01 -8.41
C THR A 297 14.18 4.52 -8.11
N LEU A 298 14.91 3.76 -8.92
CA LEU A 298 15.13 2.34 -8.63
C LEU A 298 16.14 2.19 -7.50
N VAL A 299 15.91 1.21 -6.63
CA VAL A 299 16.81 0.85 -5.54
C VAL A 299 17.27 -0.61 -5.61
N ARG A 300 16.58 -1.43 -6.42
CA ARG A 300 16.85 -2.86 -6.64
C ARG A 300 16.16 -3.40 -7.88
N GLY A 301 16.26 -4.70 -8.10
CA GLY A 301 15.51 -5.42 -9.13
C GLY A 301 15.96 -5.17 -10.55
N LYS A 302 15.02 -5.22 -11.47
CA LYS A 302 15.23 -5.08 -12.91
C LYS A 302 14.17 -4.17 -13.52
N TYR A 303 14.45 -3.64 -14.70
CA TYR A 303 13.51 -2.86 -15.48
C TYR A 303 13.51 -3.28 -16.96
N ASN A 304 12.42 -2.97 -17.66
CA ASN A 304 12.24 -3.27 -19.06
C ASN A 304 11.59 -2.09 -19.79
N ILE A 305 12.30 -1.49 -20.74
CA ILE A 305 11.85 -0.30 -21.49
C ILE A 305 11.03 -0.64 -22.75
N SER A 306 10.89 -1.92 -23.10
CA SER A 306 10.16 -2.37 -24.27
C SER A 306 9.42 -3.69 -23.97
N PRO A 307 8.54 -3.74 -22.96
CA PRO A 307 7.98 -5.00 -22.47
C PRO A 307 7.06 -5.73 -23.44
N ASN A 308 6.73 -5.12 -24.59
CA ASN A 308 5.95 -5.75 -25.68
C ASN A 308 6.77 -6.60 -26.65
N SER A 309 8.10 -6.55 -26.56
CA SER A 309 8.97 -7.20 -27.54
C SER A 309 9.60 -8.47 -26.98
N SER A 310 9.53 -9.57 -27.73
CA SER A 310 10.26 -10.80 -27.38
C SER A 310 11.79 -10.62 -27.44
N SER A 311 12.27 -9.59 -28.13
CA SER A 311 13.69 -9.19 -28.15
C SER A 311 14.05 -8.23 -27.03
N SER A 312 13.08 -7.77 -26.24
CA SER A 312 13.28 -6.90 -25.12
C SER A 312 13.97 -7.64 -23.97
N THR A 313 14.90 -6.98 -23.31
CA THR A 313 15.67 -7.57 -22.21
C THR A 313 15.35 -6.86 -20.90
N TRP A 314 15.26 -7.65 -19.83
CA TRP A 314 15.25 -7.12 -18.48
C TRP A 314 16.66 -6.71 -18.07
N VAL A 315 16.82 -5.45 -17.73
CA VAL A 315 18.10 -4.87 -17.30
C VAL A 315 18.15 -4.84 -15.77
N SER A 316 19.19 -5.43 -15.19
CA SER A 316 19.40 -5.36 -13.74
C SER A 316 19.80 -3.97 -13.31
N PHE A 317 19.18 -3.46 -12.26
CA PHE A 317 19.59 -2.19 -11.64
C PHE A 317 21.00 -2.33 -11.04
N ASN A 318 21.87 -1.38 -11.37
CA ASN A 318 23.22 -1.32 -10.84
C ASN A 318 23.54 0.08 -10.30
N LYS A 319 23.47 0.23 -9.00
CA LYS A 319 23.70 1.52 -8.32
C LYS A 319 25.10 2.14 -8.54
N ASN A 320 26.07 1.35 -9.02
CA ASN A 320 27.44 1.83 -9.21
C ASN A 320 27.70 2.37 -10.63
N THR A 321 26.86 2.03 -11.61
CA THR A 321 27.06 2.37 -13.03
C THR A 321 26.03 3.34 -13.57
N GLU A 322 24.93 3.53 -12.88
CA GLU A 322 23.83 4.37 -13.34
C GLU A 322 23.60 5.53 -12.39
N ASN A 323 23.70 6.75 -12.89
CA ASN A 323 22.98 7.87 -12.32
C ASN A 323 21.49 7.52 -12.45
N TYR A 324 20.97 6.87 -11.45
CA TYR A 324 19.57 6.52 -11.24
C TYR A 324 18.67 6.83 -12.44
N VAL A 325 17.85 5.89 -12.88
CA VAL A 325 16.88 6.11 -13.96
C VAL A 325 15.82 7.12 -13.49
N THR A 326 16.27 8.29 -13.05
CA THR A 326 15.45 9.48 -12.93
C THR A 326 15.30 10.03 -14.33
N ASN A 327 14.07 9.99 -14.86
CA ASN A 327 13.69 10.59 -16.14
C ASN A 327 13.91 9.80 -17.43
N PHE A 328 14.10 8.47 -17.40
CA PHE A 328 14.06 7.68 -18.63
C PHE A 328 12.72 7.83 -19.38
N ILE A 329 11.67 8.17 -18.66
CA ILE A 329 10.32 8.30 -19.22
C ILE A 329 10.12 9.65 -19.89
N THR A 330 10.65 10.74 -19.31
CA THR A 330 10.43 12.10 -19.81
C THR A 330 11.27 12.44 -21.05
N GLU A 331 12.45 11.86 -21.22
CA GLU A 331 13.32 12.15 -22.37
C GLU A 331 12.98 11.36 -23.63
N THR A 332 12.26 10.22 -23.53
CA THR A 332 12.08 9.31 -24.65
C THR A 332 10.65 8.90 -24.96
N ASN A 333 9.64 9.34 -24.23
CA ASN A 333 8.24 8.82 -24.31
C ASN A 333 8.17 7.27 -24.19
N LYS A 334 9.10 6.65 -23.46
CA LYS A 334 9.11 5.20 -23.26
C LYS A 334 8.64 4.91 -21.84
N SER A 335 7.59 4.11 -21.76
CA SER A 335 7.14 3.55 -20.50
C SER A 335 8.10 2.45 -20.03
N MET A 336 8.22 2.25 -18.72
CA MET A 336 9.15 1.30 -18.13
C MET A 336 8.41 0.38 -17.16
N LEU A 337 8.42 -0.92 -17.48
CA LEU A 337 7.90 -1.93 -16.55
C LEU A 337 9.00 -2.31 -15.55
N LEU A 338 8.67 -2.36 -14.28
CA LEU A 338 9.57 -2.70 -13.18
C LEU A 338 9.30 -4.10 -12.64
N THR A 339 10.33 -4.73 -12.08
CA THR A 339 10.10 -5.86 -11.18
C THR A 339 9.43 -5.38 -9.89
N THR A 340 8.71 -6.29 -9.24
CA THR A 340 7.92 -6.01 -8.04
C THR A 340 8.76 -5.38 -6.94
N GLY A 341 8.33 -4.25 -6.40
CA GLY A 341 8.99 -3.54 -5.32
C GLY A 341 10.36 -2.97 -5.68
N ALA A 342 10.64 -2.67 -6.95
CA ALA A 342 11.94 -2.14 -7.39
C ALA A 342 12.21 -0.70 -6.92
N SER A 343 11.18 0.04 -6.53
CA SER A 343 11.27 1.44 -6.11
C SER A 343 10.59 1.69 -4.77
N GLU A 344 11.24 2.44 -3.89
CA GLU A 344 10.61 2.91 -2.65
C GLU A 344 9.62 4.06 -2.88
N ASN A 345 9.67 4.73 -4.04
CA ASN A 345 8.67 5.74 -4.39
C ASN A 345 7.26 5.14 -4.50
N THR A 346 7.15 3.88 -4.93
CA THR A 346 5.87 3.18 -5.09
C THR A 346 5.33 2.56 -3.79
N ASN A 347 6.04 2.74 -2.68
CA ASN A 347 5.69 2.18 -1.37
C ASN A 347 4.76 3.11 -0.59
N LYS A 348 3.59 2.60 -0.21
CA LYS A 348 2.70 3.22 0.79
C LYS A 348 2.21 2.15 1.76
N MET A 349 2.51 2.32 3.05
CA MET A 349 2.11 1.37 4.09
C MET A 349 2.57 -0.07 3.80
N ASN A 350 3.80 -0.25 3.31
CA ASN A 350 4.35 -1.52 2.86
C ASN A 350 3.62 -2.16 1.65
N ILE A 351 2.71 -1.46 1.00
CA ILE A 351 2.13 -1.87 -0.29
C ILE A 351 2.92 -1.18 -1.40
N TYR A 352 3.51 -1.98 -2.29
CA TYR A 352 4.29 -1.51 -3.43
C TYR A 352 3.49 -1.64 -4.72
N ASP A 353 3.78 -0.78 -5.67
CA ASP A 353 3.31 -0.85 -7.06
C ASP A 353 1.77 -0.86 -7.21
N LEU A 354 1.01 -0.43 -6.18
CA LEU A 354 -0.45 -0.32 -6.26
C LEU A 354 -0.88 0.79 -7.24
N ALA A 355 -0.02 1.79 -7.40
CA ALA A 355 -0.20 2.90 -8.33
C ALA A 355 0.78 2.73 -9.52
N GLY A 356 0.24 2.55 -10.71
CA GLY A 356 1.03 2.34 -11.93
C GLY A 356 1.60 0.94 -12.04
N ASN A 357 2.72 0.79 -12.69
CA ASN A 357 3.39 -0.44 -13.09
C ASN A 357 2.51 -1.32 -13.98
N GLU A 358 1.55 -2.05 -13.44
CA GLU A 358 0.54 -2.80 -14.19
C GLU A 358 -0.87 -2.49 -13.69
N TYR A 359 -1.86 -2.47 -14.59
CA TYR A 359 -3.24 -2.63 -14.17
C TYR A 359 -3.40 -3.98 -13.48
N GLU A 360 -4.21 -4.03 -12.47
CA GLU A 360 -4.48 -5.27 -11.74
C GLU A 360 -5.93 -5.69 -11.97
N TRP A 361 -6.12 -6.91 -12.49
CA TRP A 361 -7.44 -7.53 -12.63
C TRP A 361 -8.15 -7.62 -11.29
N THR A 362 -9.45 -7.34 -11.28
CA THR A 362 -10.31 -7.47 -10.09
C THR A 362 -11.53 -8.34 -10.37
N LEU A 363 -12.27 -8.72 -9.33
CA LEU A 363 -13.58 -9.36 -9.44
C LEU A 363 -14.72 -8.33 -9.51
N GLU A 364 -14.42 -7.08 -9.84
CA GLU A 364 -15.39 -6.00 -9.99
C GLU A 364 -15.91 -5.95 -11.44
N LYS A 365 -17.23 -6.07 -11.59
CA LYS A 365 -17.89 -5.95 -12.90
C LYS A 365 -18.06 -4.48 -13.27
N ASN A 366 -17.67 -4.13 -14.48
CA ASN A 366 -18.01 -2.85 -15.09
C ASN A 366 -19.36 -2.93 -15.80
N SER A 367 -20.23 -1.93 -15.62
CA SER A 367 -21.58 -1.91 -16.21
C SER A 367 -21.59 -1.56 -17.71
N ASN A 368 -20.52 -0.97 -18.23
CA ASN A 368 -20.50 -0.45 -19.61
C ASN A 368 -20.47 -1.54 -20.70
N THR A 369 -20.07 -2.76 -20.36
CA THR A 369 -20.06 -3.90 -21.29
C THR A 369 -20.40 -5.21 -20.57
N ASP A 370 -21.10 -6.10 -21.27
CA ASP A 370 -21.65 -7.34 -20.69
C ASP A 370 -20.59 -8.32 -20.12
N ASN A 371 -19.32 -8.18 -20.50
CA ASN A 371 -18.24 -9.06 -20.06
C ASN A 371 -16.99 -8.29 -19.65
N SER A 372 -17.14 -7.11 -19.11
CA SER A 372 -16.03 -6.28 -18.67
C SER A 372 -15.64 -6.54 -17.24
N CYS A 373 -14.34 -6.60 -17.04
CA CYS A 373 -13.67 -6.60 -15.76
C CYS A 373 -13.07 -5.22 -15.51
N SER A 374 -13.11 -4.74 -14.30
CA SER A 374 -12.39 -3.53 -13.93
C SER A 374 -10.94 -3.86 -13.63
N GLY A 375 -10.01 -3.34 -14.45
CA GLY A 375 -8.59 -3.21 -14.11
C GLY A 375 -8.38 -1.99 -13.22
N ARG A 376 -7.52 -2.11 -12.21
CA ARG A 376 -7.29 -1.03 -11.24
C ARG A 376 -5.80 -0.63 -11.20
N GLY A 377 -5.49 0.51 -10.58
CA GLY A 377 -4.12 0.92 -10.29
C GLY A 377 -3.44 1.80 -11.34
N GLY A 378 -3.84 1.72 -12.60
CA GLY A 378 -3.12 2.31 -13.72
C GLY A 378 -1.92 1.46 -14.13
N SER A 379 -1.11 1.91 -15.07
CA SER A 379 0.04 1.16 -15.55
C SER A 379 1.20 2.06 -15.94
N HIS A 380 2.36 1.45 -16.21
CA HIS A 380 3.54 2.14 -16.71
C HIS A 380 3.33 2.88 -18.06
N TYR A 381 2.28 2.56 -18.82
CA TYR A 381 1.88 3.28 -20.04
C TYR A 381 0.94 4.46 -19.78
N SER A 382 0.25 4.44 -18.65
CA SER A 382 -0.74 5.44 -18.30
C SER A 382 -0.10 6.67 -17.66
N THR A 383 -0.81 7.79 -17.63
CA THR A 383 -0.45 8.90 -16.75
C THR A 383 -1.13 8.73 -15.39
N GLY A 384 -0.47 9.11 -14.30
CA GLY A 384 -1.05 9.02 -12.96
C GLY A 384 -2.18 10.02 -12.70
N PHE A 385 -2.35 10.97 -13.61
CA PHE A 385 -3.45 11.94 -13.60
C PHE A 385 -4.72 11.37 -14.27
N ASP A 386 -4.60 10.74 -15.43
CA ASP A 386 -5.74 10.17 -16.14
C ASP A 386 -6.20 8.85 -15.54
N TYR A 387 -5.25 8.10 -14.96
CA TYR A 387 -5.47 6.76 -14.41
C TYR A 387 -4.90 6.64 -12.99
N PRO A 388 -5.39 7.44 -12.04
CA PRO A 388 -4.94 7.34 -10.65
C PRO A 388 -5.30 5.96 -10.06
N VAL A 389 -4.74 5.65 -8.90
CA VAL A 389 -4.87 4.33 -8.28
C VAL A 389 -6.32 3.87 -8.07
N SER A 390 -7.25 4.81 -7.84
CA SER A 390 -8.67 4.51 -7.69
C SER A 390 -9.42 4.34 -9.02
N HIS A 391 -8.78 4.65 -10.15
CA HIS A 391 -9.41 4.56 -11.47
C HIS A 391 -9.84 3.12 -11.79
N ARG A 392 -10.92 2.99 -12.55
CA ARG A 392 -11.47 1.76 -13.08
C ARG A 392 -11.27 1.71 -14.58
N TYR A 393 -10.34 0.89 -15.01
CA TYR A 393 -10.10 0.64 -16.43
C TYR A 393 -11.04 -0.45 -16.92
N ASP A 394 -11.93 -0.10 -17.85
CA ASP A 394 -12.83 -1.04 -18.49
C ASP A 394 -12.07 -1.88 -19.52
N SER A 395 -12.02 -3.19 -19.30
CA SER A 395 -11.29 -4.10 -20.17
C SER A 395 -12.04 -5.40 -20.40
N PRO A 396 -12.11 -5.87 -21.65
CA PRO A 396 -12.65 -7.20 -21.94
C PRO A 396 -11.91 -8.27 -21.12
N THR A 397 -12.65 -9.20 -20.54
CA THR A 397 -12.10 -10.29 -19.71
C THR A 397 -11.04 -11.15 -20.41
N THR A 398 -11.07 -11.17 -21.74
CA THR A 398 -10.14 -11.90 -22.63
C THR A 398 -8.87 -11.11 -22.97
N ASN A 399 -8.78 -9.86 -22.55
CA ASN A 399 -7.58 -9.06 -22.80
C ASN A 399 -6.37 -9.68 -22.10
N ARG A 400 -5.25 -9.65 -22.79
CA ARG A 400 -3.93 -10.08 -22.28
C ARG A 400 -2.90 -9.09 -22.76
N GLY A 401 -2.30 -8.36 -21.88
CA GLY A 401 -1.34 -7.30 -22.20
C GLY A 401 -0.13 -7.35 -21.29
N ASN A 402 0.90 -6.64 -21.72
CA ASN A 402 2.12 -6.43 -20.93
C ASN A 402 1.94 -5.38 -19.80
N SER A 403 0.80 -4.76 -19.75
CA SER A 403 0.47 -3.70 -18.79
C SER A 403 -0.68 -4.06 -17.86
N ILE A 404 -1.07 -5.34 -17.85
CA ILE A 404 -2.12 -5.83 -16.96
C ILE A 404 -1.71 -7.17 -16.35
N GLY A 405 -1.72 -7.22 -15.05
CA GLY A 405 -1.37 -8.34 -14.19
C GLY A 405 -2.41 -8.56 -13.10
N LEU A 406 -1.97 -8.89 -11.91
CA LEU A 406 -2.87 -9.18 -10.79
C LEU A 406 -2.24 -8.87 -9.43
N ARG A 407 -3.08 -8.52 -8.48
CA ARG A 407 -2.81 -8.55 -7.04
C ARG A 407 -3.81 -9.47 -6.36
N VAL A 408 -3.39 -10.08 -5.26
CA VAL A 408 -4.17 -11.11 -4.56
C VAL A 408 -4.58 -10.61 -3.20
N SER A 409 -5.82 -10.92 -2.79
CA SER A 409 -6.29 -10.78 -1.42
C SER A 409 -6.36 -12.14 -0.73
N LEU A 410 -6.19 -12.14 0.61
CA LEU A 410 -6.29 -13.32 1.47
C LEU A 410 -7.22 -13.00 2.66
N TYR A 411 -8.22 -13.85 2.90
CA TYR A 411 -9.26 -13.64 3.91
C TYR A 411 -9.80 -14.94 4.51
#